data_37d3bf3f8b1bfbb32abf4ed9be1b9c60
#
_entry.id   37d3bf3f8b1bfbb32abf4ed9be1b9c60
#
_cell.length_a   1.000
_cell.length_b   1.000
_cell.length_c   1.000
_cell.angle_alpha   90.00
_cell.angle_beta   90.00
_cell.angle_gamma   90.00
#
_symmetry.space_group_name_H-M   'P 1'
#
loop_
_entity.id
_entity.type
_entity.pdbx_description
1 polymer ?
#
loop_
_entity_poly.entity_id
_entity_poly.type
_entity_poly.pdbx_seq_one_letter_code
_entity_poly.pdbx_strand_id
1 'polypeptide(L)'
;AYPEEGGLVLCSWPKGGRPKQPFVYSDEVWSGIEYQVATHLIYEGYTEEAMEIVHTIRKRQDGIRRSPYNENECGNHYARSMAAWGLLIALSGFKFDLCEDKVEFHPKTNTERFSCFYSTGKEWGIYKDGKMIPLYKKNLP
;
A
#
# COMPACT_ATOMS: atom_id res chain seq x y z
N ALA A 1 9.85 7.31 -18.47
CA ALA A 1 10.70 6.80 -17.37
C ALA A 1 12.14 7.09 -17.71
N TYR A 2 12.96 7.40 -16.74
CA TYR A 2 14.41 7.48 -16.90
C TYR A 2 14.99 6.05 -16.93
N PRO A 3 16.13 5.81 -17.60
CA PRO A 3 16.68 4.47 -17.74
C PRO A 3 16.95 3.73 -16.42
N GLU A 4 17.23 4.46 -15.35
CA GLU A 4 17.50 3.93 -14.01
C GLU A 4 16.24 3.79 -13.13
N GLU A 5 15.06 4.09 -13.66
CA GLU A 5 13.81 3.94 -12.91
C GLU A 5 13.24 2.55 -13.05
N GLY A 6 13.00 1.88 -11.91
CA GLY A 6 12.17 0.70 -11.84
C GLY A 6 10.69 1.03 -11.72
N GLY A 7 9.83 0.09 -12.07
CA GLY A 7 8.39 0.20 -11.90
C GLY A 7 7.67 -1.01 -12.47
N LEU A 8 6.47 -1.27 -11.96
CA LEU A 8 5.62 -2.34 -12.45
C LEU A 8 4.75 -1.81 -13.59
N VAL A 9 4.96 -2.31 -14.80
CA VAL A 9 4.08 -2.01 -15.93
C VAL A 9 2.71 -2.65 -15.70
N LEU A 10 1.66 -1.96 -16.11
CA LEU A 10 0.29 -2.39 -15.88
C LEU A 10 -0.04 -3.74 -16.53
N CYS A 11 0.51 -4.01 -17.70
CA CYS A 11 0.34 -5.30 -18.40
C CYS A 11 1.70 -5.83 -18.86
N SER A 12 1.81 -7.17 -18.83
CA SER A 12 2.94 -7.88 -19.42
C SER A 12 2.47 -9.14 -20.13
N TRP A 13 3.26 -9.61 -21.09
CA TRP A 13 2.95 -10.82 -21.89
C TRP A 13 4.15 -11.77 -21.90
N PRO A 14 4.52 -12.35 -20.75
CA PRO A 14 5.76 -13.15 -20.62
C PRO A 14 5.77 -14.42 -21.52
N LYS A 15 4.60 -14.88 -21.93
CA LYS A 15 4.45 -16.04 -22.83
C LYS A 15 4.14 -15.62 -24.28
N GLY A 16 4.30 -14.35 -24.65
CA GLY A 16 3.86 -13.78 -25.92
C GLY A 16 2.35 -13.53 -25.97
N GLY A 17 1.83 -13.27 -27.16
CA GLY A 17 0.38 -13.04 -27.34
C GLY A 17 -0.06 -11.59 -27.07
N ARG A 18 0.87 -10.63 -27.07
CA ARG A 18 0.49 -9.20 -27.00
C ARG A 18 -0.48 -8.87 -28.15
N PRO A 19 -1.67 -8.31 -27.88
CA PRO A 19 -2.61 -7.88 -28.90
C PRO A 19 -2.00 -6.82 -29.83
N LYS A 20 -2.43 -6.78 -31.10
CA LYS A 20 -2.02 -5.72 -32.04
C LYS A 20 -2.43 -4.32 -31.54
N GLN A 21 -3.59 -4.24 -30.88
CA GLN A 21 -4.08 -3.04 -30.19
C GLN A 21 -4.28 -3.41 -28.72
N PRO A 22 -3.25 -3.24 -27.88
CA PRO A 22 -3.38 -3.50 -26.46
C PRO A 22 -4.20 -2.40 -25.77
N PHE A 23 -4.61 -2.64 -24.54
CA PHE A 23 -5.21 -1.64 -23.69
C PHE A 23 -4.34 -0.37 -23.63
N VAL A 24 -4.97 0.80 -23.78
CA VAL A 24 -4.24 2.08 -24.02
C VAL A 24 -3.21 2.43 -22.94
N TYR A 25 -3.38 1.95 -21.72
CA TYR A 25 -2.49 2.19 -20.59
C TYR A 25 -1.57 1.01 -20.26
N SER A 26 -1.54 -0.02 -21.12
CA SER A 26 -0.85 -1.29 -20.84
C SER A 26 0.64 -1.13 -20.50
N ASP A 27 1.28 -0.14 -21.07
CA ASP A 27 2.71 0.12 -20.90
C ASP A 27 3.00 1.22 -19.85
N GLU A 28 1.97 1.70 -19.15
CA GLU A 28 2.14 2.67 -18.09
C GLU A 28 2.49 1.99 -16.76
N VAL A 29 3.13 2.77 -15.87
CA VAL A 29 3.40 2.41 -14.48
C VAL A 29 2.50 3.26 -13.61
N TRP A 30 1.61 2.63 -12.86
CA TRP A 30 0.66 3.30 -11.99
C TRP A 30 1.00 3.05 -10.52
N SER A 31 1.37 4.09 -9.81
CA SER A 31 1.76 3.98 -8.40
C SER A 31 0.66 3.39 -7.52
N GLY A 32 -0.62 3.69 -7.79
CA GLY A 32 -1.73 3.08 -7.05
C GLY A 32 -1.81 1.57 -7.20
N ILE A 33 -1.54 1.05 -8.40
CA ILE A 33 -1.47 -0.41 -8.65
C ILE A 33 -0.21 -1.00 -8.04
N GLU A 34 0.92 -0.31 -8.10
CA GLU A 34 2.15 -0.77 -7.44
C GLU A 34 1.96 -0.89 -5.91
N TYR A 35 1.29 0.08 -5.26
CA TYR A 35 0.92 -0.01 -3.85
C TYR A 35 -0.02 -1.19 -3.57
N GLN A 36 -0.96 -1.47 -4.47
CA GLN A 36 -1.84 -2.63 -4.35
C GLN A 36 -1.06 -3.94 -4.43
N VAL A 37 -0.12 -4.07 -5.39
CA VAL A 37 0.74 -5.25 -5.51
C VAL A 37 1.62 -5.39 -4.28
N ALA A 38 2.26 -4.32 -3.82
CA ALA A 38 3.08 -4.34 -2.61
C ALA A 38 2.25 -4.75 -1.37
N THR A 39 1.03 -4.24 -1.24
CA THR A 39 0.11 -4.64 -0.16
C THR A 39 -0.19 -6.15 -0.21
N HIS A 40 -0.47 -6.68 -1.41
CA HIS A 40 -0.72 -8.11 -1.61
C HIS A 40 0.51 -8.95 -1.25
N LEU A 41 1.69 -8.55 -1.70
CA LEU A 41 2.94 -9.24 -1.36
C LEU A 41 3.16 -9.34 0.16
N ILE A 42 2.85 -8.29 0.92
CA ILE A 42 2.94 -8.32 2.38
C ILE A 42 1.99 -9.37 2.97
N TYR A 43 0.77 -9.47 2.47
CA TYR A 43 -0.19 -10.49 2.92
C TYR A 43 0.29 -11.91 2.62
N GLU A 44 0.98 -12.11 1.49
CA GLU A 44 1.57 -13.39 1.09
C GLU A 44 2.93 -13.68 1.76
N GLY A 45 3.45 -12.77 2.59
CA GLY A 45 4.70 -12.94 3.34
C GLY A 45 5.97 -12.44 2.64
N TYR A 46 5.85 -11.83 1.46
CA TYR A 46 6.95 -11.26 0.67
C TYR A 46 7.17 -9.78 1.04
N THR A 47 7.48 -9.54 2.31
CA THR A 47 7.56 -8.16 2.84
C THR A 47 8.75 -7.39 2.27
N GLU A 48 9.88 -8.04 2.03
CA GLU A 48 11.09 -7.40 1.50
C GLU A 48 10.86 -6.93 0.07
N GLU A 49 10.31 -7.80 -0.79
CA GLU A 49 9.97 -7.47 -2.18
C GLU A 49 8.91 -6.36 -2.26
N ALA A 50 7.94 -6.40 -1.36
CA ALA A 50 6.94 -5.33 -1.26
C ALA A 50 7.59 -3.98 -0.93
N MET A 51 8.52 -3.95 0.02
CA MET A 51 9.21 -2.73 0.42
C MET A 51 10.16 -2.22 -0.66
N GLU A 52 10.73 -3.10 -1.49
CA GLU A 52 11.50 -2.68 -2.68
C GLU A 52 10.61 -1.92 -3.68
N ILE A 53 9.40 -2.43 -3.96
CA ILE A 53 8.43 -1.73 -4.80
C ILE A 53 8.10 -0.34 -4.22
N VAL A 54 7.78 -0.27 -2.93
CA VAL A 54 7.45 0.99 -2.24
C VAL A 54 8.61 1.98 -2.32
N HIS A 55 9.84 1.50 -2.05
CA HIS A 55 11.04 2.34 -2.17
C HIS A 55 11.21 2.90 -3.59
N THR A 56 10.99 2.07 -4.59
CA THR A 56 11.08 2.46 -6.00
C THR A 56 10.04 3.52 -6.37
N ILE A 57 8.79 3.37 -5.90
CA ILE A 57 7.75 4.40 -6.08
C ILE A 57 8.21 5.73 -5.45
N ARG A 58 8.64 5.69 -4.19
CA ARG A 58 9.07 6.92 -3.47
C ARG A 58 10.29 7.58 -4.12
N LYS A 59 11.23 6.79 -4.62
CA LYS A 59 12.39 7.29 -5.36
C LYS A 59 12.01 8.00 -6.66
N ARG A 60 10.97 7.54 -7.35
CA ARG A 60 10.44 8.23 -8.54
C ARG A 60 9.72 9.52 -8.21
N GLN A 61 9.13 9.63 -7.02
CA GLN A 61 8.33 10.77 -6.55
C GLN A 61 9.07 11.55 -5.45
N ASP A 62 10.34 11.81 -5.66
CA ASP A 62 11.29 12.35 -4.66
C ASP A 62 11.24 13.87 -4.46
N GLY A 63 10.39 14.57 -5.22
CA GLY A 63 10.30 16.04 -5.20
C GLY A 63 11.31 16.75 -6.09
N ILE A 64 12.28 16.02 -6.64
CA ILE A 64 13.27 16.55 -7.60
C ILE A 64 12.89 16.17 -9.03
N ARG A 65 12.64 14.88 -9.25
CA ARG A 65 12.24 14.35 -10.56
C ARG A 65 10.75 14.53 -10.80
N ARG A 66 9.94 14.21 -9.79
CA ARG A 66 8.48 14.33 -9.82
C ARG A 66 7.94 14.76 -8.48
N SER A 67 6.78 15.42 -8.51
CA SER A 67 6.06 15.81 -7.30
C SER A 67 5.67 14.59 -6.46
N PRO A 68 5.99 14.56 -5.16
CA PRO A 68 5.54 13.51 -4.25
C PRO A 68 4.03 13.53 -3.99
N TYR A 69 3.34 14.58 -4.42
CA TYR A 69 1.90 14.77 -4.27
C TYR A 69 1.12 14.48 -5.56
N ASN A 70 1.80 14.07 -6.62
CA ASN A 70 1.19 13.82 -7.92
C ASN A 70 1.66 12.47 -8.48
N GLU A 71 1.23 11.39 -7.84
CA GLU A 71 1.47 10.02 -8.29
C GLU A 71 0.43 9.64 -9.35
N ASN A 72 0.78 9.85 -10.62
CA ASN A 72 -0.12 9.81 -11.75
C ASN A 72 -0.51 8.41 -12.23
N GLU A 73 -1.73 8.33 -12.75
CA GLU A 73 -2.26 7.19 -13.50
C GLU A 73 -3.02 7.69 -14.74
N CYS A 74 -3.36 6.79 -15.66
CA CYS A 74 -4.19 7.05 -16.83
C CYS A 74 -3.72 8.28 -17.63
N GLY A 75 -2.44 8.29 -18.05
CA GLY A 75 -1.88 9.38 -18.83
C GLY A 75 -1.93 10.75 -18.11
N ASN A 76 -1.70 10.78 -16.82
CA ASN A 76 -1.75 11.98 -15.96
C ASN A 76 -3.15 12.57 -15.69
N HIS A 77 -4.22 11.80 -15.92
CA HIS A 77 -5.59 12.25 -15.66
C HIS A 77 -6.17 11.76 -14.34
N TYR A 78 -5.42 10.90 -13.61
CA TYR A 78 -5.87 10.28 -12.38
C TYR A 78 -4.71 10.12 -11.40
N ALA A 79 -5.00 10.19 -10.11
CA ALA A 79 -4.04 9.92 -9.04
C ALA A 79 -4.67 9.06 -7.95
N ARG A 80 -3.95 8.04 -7.47
CA ARG A 80 -4.44 7.08 -6.48
C ARG A 80 -3.42 6.83 -5.36
N SER A 81 -2.75 7.88 -4.91
CA SER A 81 -1.75 7.79 -3.82
C SER A 81 -2.34 7.29 -2.50
N MET A 82 -3.65 7.42 -2.29
CA MET A 82 -4.35 6.83 -1.14
C MET A 82 -4.26 5.30 -1.07
N ALA A 83 -3.96 4.60 -2.16
CA ALA A 83 -3.70 3.16 -2.15
C ALA A 83 -2.53 2.78 -1.21
N ALA A 84 -1.62 3.72 -0.92
CA ALA A 84 -0.54 3.54 0.06
C ALA A 84 -1.03 3.21 1.48
N TRP A 85 -2.26 3.58 1.86
CA TRP A 85 -2.83 3.21 3.15
C TRP A 85 -3.00 1.70 3.33
N GLY A 86 -3.14 0.95 2.23
CA GLY A 86 -3.17 -0.51 2.26
C GLY A 86 -1.90 -1.11 2.86
N LEU A 87 -0.75 -0.48 2.65
CA LEU A 87 0.52 -0.91 3.24
C LEU A 87 0.50 -0.87 4.77
N LEU A 88 -0.08 0.19 5.36
CA LEU A 88 -0.17 0.32 6.81
C LEU A 88 -0.98 -0.83 7.40
N ILE A 89 -2.12 -1.15 6.80
CA ILE A 89 -2.99 -2.25 7.23
C ILE A 89 -2.25 -3.59 7.10
N ALA A 90 -1.62 -3.85 5.96
CA ALA A 90 -0.89 -5.09 5.72
C ALA A 90 0.32 -5.25 6.64
N LEU A 91 1.14 -4.20 6.81
CA LEU A 91 2.33 -4.23 7.68
C LEU A 91 1.96 -4.38 9.16
N SER A 92 0.87 -3.78 9.61
CA SER A 92 0.38 -3.93 10.97
C SER A 92 -0.27 -5.29 11.23
N GLY A 93 -0.68 -6.00 10.17
CA GLY A 93 -1.49 -7.21 10.28
C GLY A 93 -2.81 -6.95 11.01
N PHE A 94 -3.31 -5.72 10.92
CA PHE A 94 -4.56 -5.30 11.56
C PHE A 94 -5.75 -6.04 10.98
N LYS A 95 -6.53 -6.64 11.87
CA LYS A 95 -7.82 -7.25 11.55
C LYS A 95 -8.83 -6.85 12.60
N PHE A 96 -10.05 -6.62 12.20
CA PHE A 96 -11.14 -6.47 13.14
C PHE A 96 -12.42 -7.13 12.62
N ASP A 97 -13.16 -7.72 13.52
CA ASP A 97 -14.46 -8.32 13.29
C ASP A 97 -15.46 -7.72 14.26
N LEU A 98 -16.41 -6.96 13.73
CA LEU A 98 -17.43 -6.31 14.56
C LEU A 98 -18.49 -7.31 15.08
N CYS A 99 -18.68 -8.45 14.41
CA CYS A 99 -19.62 -9.47 14.84
C CYS A 99 -19.10 -10.20 16.08
N GLU A 100 -17.80 -10.48 16.08
CA GLU A 100 -17.13 -11.16 17.21
C GLU A 100 -16.48 -10.19 18.21
N ASP A 101 -16.56 -8.87 17.95
CA ASP A 101 -15.90 -7.81 18.73
C ASP A 101 -14.39 -8.06 18.90
N LYS A 102 -13.76 -8.54 17.84
CA LYS A 102 -12.37 -8.98 17.86
C LYS A 102 -11.50 -8.01 17.10
N VAL A 103 -10.39 -7.59 17.71
CA VAL A 103 -9.34 -6.77 17.10
C VAL A 103 -8.00 -7.46 17.29
N GLU A 104 -7.24 -7.62 16.20
CA GLU A 104 -5.95 -8.29 16.20
C GLU A 104 -4.90 -7.46 15.47
N PHE A 105 -3.65 -7.60 15.92
CA PHE A 105 -2.47 -7.06 15.26
C PHE A 105 -1.41 -8.14 15.14
N HIS A 106 -0.85 -8.29 13.94
CA HIS A 106 0.24 -9.22 13.65
C HIS A 106 1.30 -8.51 12.80
N PRO A 107 2.10 -7.58 13.38
CA PRO A 107 3.08 -6.80 12.65
C PRO A 107 4.03 -7.66 11.82
N LYS A 108 4.29 -7.25 10.57
CA LYS A 108 5.13 -8.00 9.62
C LYS A 108 6.58 -7.50 9.59
N THR A 109 6.85 -6.38 10.24
CA THR A 109 8.19 -5.80 10.35
C THR A 109 8.36 -5.11 11.70
N ASN A 110 9.61 -5.01 12.19
CA ASN A 110 9.95 -4.35 13.46
C ASN A 110 9.03 -4.75 14.63
N THR A 111 8.73 -6.03 14.76
CA THR A 111 7.68 -6.55 15.66
C THR A 111 7.80 -6.06 17.11
N GLU A 112 9.03 -5.83 17.60
CA GLU A 112 9.30 -5.34 18.95
C GLU A 112 9.06 -3.83 19.13
N ARG A 113 9.08 -3.05 18.05
CA ARG A 113 8.96 -1.58 18.07
C ARG A 113 7.88 -1.06 17.14
N PHE A 114 7.03 -1.95 16.66
CA PHE A 114 6.00 -1.54 15.71
C PHE A 114 4.99 -0.63 16.39
N SER A 115 4.69 0.48 15.73
CA SER A 115 3.67 1.41 16.16
C SER A 115 2.88 1.91 14.96
N CYS A 116 1.57 1.94 15.06
CA CYS A 116 0.71 2.44 14.00
C CYS A 116 -0.60 3.00 14.56
N PHE A 117 -1.26 3.81 13.75
CA PHE A 117 -2.64 4.21 13.95
C PHE A 117 -3.57 3.02 13.68
N TYR A 118 -4.69 2.94 14.38
CA TYR A 118 -5.80 2.05 14.07
C TYR A 118 -7.14 2.74 14.23
N SER A 119 -8.14 2.24 13.51
CA SER A 119 -9.52 2.69 13.63
C SER A 119 -10.47 1.52 13.43
N THR A 120 -11.48 1.46 14.27
CA THR A 120 -12.61 0.54 14.18
C THR A 120 -13.92 1.34 14.14
N GLY A 121 -15.05 0.68 14.04
CA GLY A 121 -16.35 1.35 14.17
C GLY A 121 -16.64 1.90 15.56
N LYS A 122 -15.91 1.44 16.59
CA LYS A 122 -16.13 1.75 18.01
C LYS A 122 -15.11 2.73 18.59
N GLU A 123 -13.85 2.63 18.14
CA GLU A 123 -12.76 3.43 18.67
C GLU A 123 -11.65 3.66 17.64
N TRP A 124 -10.78 4.62 17.91
CA TRP A 124 -9.51 4.78 17.21
C TRP A 124 -8.39 5.14 18.19
N GLY A 125 -7.16 4.83 17.81
CA GLY A 125 -6.00 5.03 18.68
C GLY A 125 -4.69 4.62 18.04
N ILE A 126 -3.74 4.29 18.89
CA ILE A 126 -2.39 3.85 18.52
C ILE A 126 -2.17 2.43 19.04
N TYR A 127 -1.71 1.55 18.16
CA TYR A 127 -1.10 0.28 18.55
C TYR A 127 0.40 0.50 18.73
N LYS A 128 0.94 0.15 19.89
CA LYS A 128 2.34 0.30 20.22
C LYS A 128 2.77 -0.73 21.26
N ASP A 129 3.95 -1.31 21.08
CA ASP A 129 4.56 -2.25 22.05
C ASP A 129 3.60 -3.38 22.47
N GLY A 130 2.89 -3.95 21.49
CA GLY A 130 1.92 -5.03 21.72
C GLY A 130 0.60 -4.59 22.35
N LYS A 131 0.36 -3.29 22.52
CA LYS A 131 -0.83 -2.75 23.20
C LYS A 131 -1.61 -1.78 22.34
N MET A 132 -2.93 -1.86 22.44
CA MET A 132 -3.83 -0.84 21.91
C MET A 132 -3.97 0.28 22.95
N ILE A 133 -3.75 1.52 22.51
CA ILE A 133 -3.89 2.74 23.31
C ILE A 133 -5.02 3.56 22.67
N PRO A 134 -6.26 3.43 23.13
CA PRO A 134 -7.37 4.19 22.58
C PRO A 134 -7.20 5.68 22.89
N LEU A 135 -7.32 6.50 21.87
CA LEU A 135 -7.38 7.96 21.98
C LEU A 135 -8.82 8.48 21.98
N TYR A 136 -9.73 7.68 21.41
CA TYR A 136 -11.15 7.98 21.39
C TYR A 136 -11.95 6.69 21.42
N LYS A 137 -13.01 6.67 22.22
CA LYS A 137 -14.03 5.61 22.23
C LYS A 137 -15.40 6.22 21.99
N LYS A 138 -16.15 5.64 21.07
CA LYS A 138 -17.54 6.03 20.86
C LYS A 138 -18.38 5.43 21.98
N ASN A 139 -19.05 6.28 22.73
CA ASN A 139 -20.11 5.82 23.62
C ASN A 139 -21.29 5.37 22.75
N LEU A 140 -21.39 4.08 22.50
CA LEU A 140 -22.57 3.50 21.88
C LEU A 140 -23.64 3.39 22.95
N PRO A 141 -24.89 3.78 22.63
CA PRO A 141 -26.00 3.64 23.58
C PRO A 141 -26.31 2.19 23.89
#